data_36c2142cda8ee6bd77e5c456f2342845
#
_entry.id   36c2142cda8ee6bd77e5c456f2342845
#
_cell.length_a   1.000
_cell.length_b   1.000
_cell.length_c   1.000
_cell.angle_alpha   90.00
_cell.angle_beta   90.00
_cell.angle_gamma   90.00
#
_symmetry.space_group_name_H-M   'P 1'
#
loop_
_entity.id
_entity.type
_entity.pdbx_description
1 polymer ?
#
loop_
_entity_poly.entity_id
_entity_poly.type
_entity_poly.pdbx_seq_one_letter_code
_entity_poly.pdbx_strand_id
1 'polypeptide(L)'
;VIVSGGSSQGEKDFTAEVMDELSDGGVFTHGIAIKPGKPTIIGYDSKSSTILAGLPGHPVAALMIFELFIAWLYRKLTGQKEPVKTAARMTENIASAGGKATCILLELREGEDGIYDAIPVLGKSGIMTTMTRADGYTVTGTDAEGLREGEIVAVTLF
;
A
#
# COMPACT_ATOMS: atom_id res chain seq x y z
N VAL A 1 -8.70 7.69 13.44
CA VAL A 1 -7.89 8.91 13.20
C VAL A 1 -6.76 8.55 12.24
N ILE A 2 -6.52 9.41 11.25
CA ILE A 2 -5.42 9.22 10.27
C ILE A 2 -4.53 10.46 10.33
N VAL A 3 -3.21 10.24 10.45
CA VAL A 3 -2.18 11.27 10.40
C VAL A 3 -1.26 10.96 9.23
N SER A 4 -0.95 11.93 8.38
CA SER A 4 -0.02 11.76 7.26
C SER A 4 1.24 12.59 7.47
N GLY A 5 2.40 11.94 7.38
CA GLY A 5 3.71 12.53 7.62
C GLY A 5 4.25 12.28 9.02
N GLY A 6 5.52 12.60 9.25
CA GLY A 6 6.19 12.42 10.55
C GLY A 6 6.24 10.96 11.06
N SER A 7 6.06 9.98 10.19
CA SER A 7 6.01 8.56 10.56
C SER A 7 7.33 7.81 10.36
N SER A 8 8.36 8.47 9.85
CA SER A 8 9.69 7.90 9.69
C SER A 8 10.41 7.74 11.05
N GLN A 9 11.57 7.13 11.09
CA GLN A 9 12.39 6.99 12.31
C GLN A 9 13.45 8.11 12.43
N GLY A 10 13.17 9.29 11.85
CA GLY A 10 14.04 10.46 11.96
C GLY A 10 13.84 11.20 13.29
N GLU A 11 14.85 11.93 13.75
CA GLU A 11 14.81 12.73 15.00
C GLU A 11 13.69 13.78 15.09
N LYS A 12 12.99 14.04 13.99
CA LYS A 12 11.89 15.03 13.89
C LYS A 12 10.52 14.37 13.68
N ASP A 13 10.44 13.06 13.77
CA ASP A 13 9.22 12.31 13.47
C ASP A 13 8.49 11.90 14.76
N PHE A 14 7.73 12.83 15.31
CA PHE A 14 7.02 12.67 16.59
C PHE A 14 5.65 11.97 16.46
N THR A 15 5.24 11.55 15.28
CA THR A 15 3.89 11.00 15.08
C THR A 15 3.62 9.78 15.95
N ALA A 16 4.60 8.89 16.13
CA ALA A 16 4.44 7.71 16.98
C ALA A 16 4.25 8.08 18.46
N GLU A 17 5.05 9.01 18.97
CA GLU A 17 4.99 9.48 20.35
C GLU A 17 3.66 10.18 20.64
N VAL A 18 3.25 11.10 19.76
CA VAL A 18 1.96 11.81 19.88
C VAL A 18 0.78 10.85 19.82
N MET A 19 0.82 9.88 18.91
CA MET A 19 -0.24 8.87 18.82
C MET A 19 -0.29 8.00 20.08
N ASP A 20 0.87 7.64 20.64
CA ASP A 20 0.97 6.83 21.85
C ASP A 20 0.42 7.58 23.07
N GLU A 21 0.81 8.83 23.26
CA GLU A 21 0.27 9.70 24.32
C GLU A 21 -1.25 9.90 24.19
N LEU A 22 -1.75 10.16 22.97
CA LEU A 22 -3.18 10.38 22.72
C LEU A 22 -4.03 9.11 22.89
N SER A 23 -3.43 7.95 22.77
CA SER A 23 -4.11 6.66 22.89
C SER A 23 -3.80 5.90 24.18
N ASP A 24 -3.18 6.56 25.16
CA ASP A 24 -2.81 5.94 26.45
C ASP A 24 -1.93 4.69 26.26
N GLY A 25 -0.89 4.77 25.40
CA GLY A 25 0.02 3.67 25.10
C GLY A 25 -0.51 2.68 24.06
N GLY A 26 -1.42 3.10 23.20
CA GLY A 26 -2.10 2.23 22.24
C GLY A 26 -1.40 1.99 20.92
N VAL A 27 -0.20 2.55 20.68
CA VAL A 27 0.61 2.26 19.48
C VAL A 27 1.25 0.87 19.63
N PHE A 28 0.90 -0.06 18.73
CA PHE A 28 1.42 -1.43 18.76
C PHE A 28 2.28 -1.79 17.55
N THR A 29 2.34 -0.93 16.54
CA THR A 29 3.19 -1.14 15.36
C THR A 29 3.80 0.18 14.91
N HIS A 30 5.13 0.19 14.75
CA HIS A 30 5.89 1.27 14.12
C HIS A 30 6.81 0.67 13.06
N GLY A 31 6.30 0.63 11.84
CA GLY A 31 6.94 0.02 10.68
C GLY A 31 6.36 -1.34 10.31
N ILE A 32 6.11 -1.53 9.02
CA ILE A 32 5.57 -2.78 8.45
C ILE A 32 6.43 -3.27 7.29
N ALA A 33 6.39 -4.58 7.03
CA ALA A 33 7.18 -5.21 5.98
C ALA A 33 6.52 -5.08 4.60
N ILE A 34 6.34 -3.84 4.13
CA ILE A 34 5.79 -3.53 2.81
C ILE A 34 6.60 -2.43 2.09
N LYS A 35 6.59 -2.44 0.77
CA LYS A 35 7.21 -1.43 -0.08
C LYS A 35 6.26 -1.05 -1.24
N PRO A 36 5.95 0.25 -1.42
CA PRO A 36 6.22 1.36 -0.50
C PRO A 36 5.35 1.28 0.76
N GLY A 37 5.76 1.94 1.85
CA GLY A 37 4.92 2.02 3.04
C GLY A 37 5.56 1.58 4.36
N LYS A 38 6.86 1.22 4.36
CA LYS A 38 7.56 0.74 5.57
C LYS A 38 7.27 1.57 6.84
N PRO A 39 7.33 2.92 6.85
CA PRO A 39 7.19 3.70 8.07
C PRO A 39 5.72 3.94 8.48
N THR A 40 4.88 2.94 8.35
CA THR A 40 3.48 3.02 8.80
C THR A 40 3.39 2.77 10.30
N ILE A 41 2.56 3.55 10.99
CA ILE A 41 2.27 3.42 12.42
C ILE A 41 0.82 2.99 12.58
N ILE A 42 0.57 2.01 13.44
CA ILE A 42 -0.79 1.57 13.76
C ILE A 42 -0.96 1.50 15.27
N GLY A 43 -2.07 2.05 15.76
CA GLY A 43 -2.44 2.05 17.15
C GLY A 43 -3.96 1.90 17.33
N TYR A 44 -4.34 1.67 18.57
CA TYR A 44 -5.74 1.56 18.95
C TYR A 44 -5.95 2.21 20.32
N ASP A 45 -6.85 3.18 20.39
CA ASP A 45 -7.31 3.72 21.67
C ASP A 45 -8.53 2.93 22.16
N SER A 46 -8.35 2.19 23.24
CA SER A 46 -9.41 1.35 23.82
C SER A 46 -10.51 2.16 24.49
N LYS A 47 -10.21 3.37 24.98
CA LYS A 47 -11.18 4.23 25.67
C LYS A 47 -12.22 4.79 24.70
N SER A 48 -11.79 5.24 23.52
CA SER A 48 -12.66 5.76 22.49
C SER A 48 -13.02 4.74 21.40
N SER A 49 -12.49 3.52 21.47
CA SER A 49 -12.61 2.50 20.43
C SER A 49 -12.15 3.01 19.05
N THR A 50 -11.06 3.77 19.04
CA THR A 50 -10.57 4.47 17.84
C THR A 50 -9.30 3.82 17.31
N ILE A 51 -9.28 3.54 16.00
CA ILE A 51 -8.07 3.12 15.28
C ILE A 51 -7.25 4.36 14.91
N LEU A 52 -5.96 4.28 15.16
CA LEU A 52 -4.98 5.31 14.86
C LEU A 52 -4.06 4.80 13.75
N ALA A 53 -3.86 5.60 12.70
CA ALA A 53 -2.99 5.26 11.59
C ALA A 53 -2.08 6.43 11.23
N GLY A 54 -0.78 6.24 11.37
CA GLY A 54 0.25 7.14 10.87
C GLY A 54 0.72 6.68 9.49
N LEU A 55 0.40 7.45 8.45
CA LEU A 55 0.75 7.12 7.08
C LEU A 55 2.12 7.70 6.69
N PRO A 56 2.85 7.05 5.78
CA PRO A 56 4.09 7.58 5.24
C PRO A 56 3.93 8.98 4.65
N GLY A 57 4.94 9.83 4.77
CA GLY A 57 4.92 11.16 4.19
C GLY A 57 5.03 11.20 2.65
N HIS A 58 5.46 10.13 2.00
CA HIS A 58 5.50 10.04 0.54
C HIS A 58 4.10 9.74 -0.03
N PRO A 59 3.55 10.58 -0.93
CA PRO A 59 2.16 10.50 -1.36
C PRO A 59 1.72 9.13 -1.88
N VAL A 60 2.49 8.52 -2.78
CA VAL A 60 2.17 7.18 -3.31
C VAL A 60 2.17 6.13 -2.20
N ALA A 61 3.13 6.19 -1.28
CA ALA A 61 3.18 5.28 -0.15
C ALA A 61 1.98 5.46 0.79
N ALA A 62 1.63 6.70 1.11
CA ALA A 62 0.47 7.00 1.94
C ALA A 62 -0.83 6.47 1.32
N LEU A 63 -1.02 6.69 0.01
CA LEU A 63 -2.21 6.24 -0.69
C LEU A 63 -2.28 4.70 -0.77
N MET A 64 -1.16 4.03 -1.03
CA MET A 64 -1.14 2.56 -1.06
C MET A 64 -1.43 1.96 0.33
N ILE A 65 -0.86 2.53 1.39
CA ILE A 65 -1.18 2.07 2.76
C ILE A 65 -2.64 2.37 3.10
N PHE A 66 -3.16 3.51 2.68
CA PHE A 66 -4.58 3.82 2.84
C PHE A 66 -5.47 2.74 2.17
N GLU A 67 -5.22 2.40 0.91
CA GLU A 67 -5.99 1.37 0.19
C GLU A 67 -5.86 -0.02 0.82
N LEU A 68 -4.63 -0.44 1.10
CA LEU A 68 -4.35 -1.79 1.58
C LEU A 68 -4.84 -2.07 3.02
N PHE A 69 -4.86 -1.04 3.87
CA PHE A 69 -5.20 -1.22 5.28
C PHE A 69 -6.46 -0.47 5.68
N ILE A 70 -6.52 0.85 5.42
CA ILE A 70 -7.61 1.68 5.95
C ILE A 70 -8.91 1.46 5.16
N ALA A 71 -8.86 1.53 3.85
CA ALA A 71 -10.02 1.31 3.00
C ALA A 71 -10.49 -0.15 3.08
N TRP A 72 -9.54 -1.11 3.15
CA TRP A 72 -9.86 -2.52 3.40
C TRP A 72 -10.61 -2.69 4.74
N LEU A 73 -10.09 -2.13 5.83
CA LEU A 73 -10.73 -2.21 7.15
C LEU A 73 -12.11 -1.55 7.15
N TYR A 74 -12.23 -0.37 6.54
CA TYR A 74 -13.50 0.32 6.41
C TYR A 74 -14.53 -0.53 5.66
N ARG A 75 -14.15 -1.14 4.53
CA ARG A 75 -15.01 -2.07 3.80
C ARG A 75 -15.47 -3.25 4.67
N LYS A 76 -14.54 -3.84 5.43
CA LYS A 76 -14.87 -4.95 6.36
C LYS A 76 -15.86 -4.53 7.46
N LEU A 77 -15.69 -3.35 8.03
CA LEU A 77 -16.57 -2.86 9.11
C LEU A 77 -17.95 -2.41 8.60
N THR A 78 -18.05 -1.94 7.36
CA THR A 78 -19.29 -1.41 6.79
C THR A 78 -20.02 -2.38 5.86
N GLY A 79 -19.45 -3.55 5.59
CA GLY A 79 -20.02 -4.54 4.67
C GLY A 79 -19.95 -4.11 3.19
N GLN A 80 -19.09 -3.16 2.84
CA GLN A 80 -18.90 -2.75 1.45
C GLN A 80 -18.22 -3.85 0.63
N LYS A 81 -18.48 -3.84 -0.67
CA LYS A 81 -17.88 -4.80 -1.62
C LYS A 81 -16.36 -4.59 -1.72
N GLU A 82 -15.66 -5.70 -1.93
CA GLU A 82 -14.24 -5.65 -2.27
C GLU A 82 -14.03 -5.00 -3.64
N PRO A 83 -12.87 -4.37 -3.88
CA PRO A 83 -12.52 -3.83 -5.19
C PRO A 83 -12.56 -4.89 -6.27
N VAL A 84 -12.84 -4.46 -7.49
CA VAL A 84 -12.80 -5.35 -8.66
C VAL A 84 -11.36 -5.80 -8.90
N LYS A 85 -11.20 -7.08 -9.20
CA LYS A 85 -9.91 -7.63 -9.63
C LYS A 85 -10.03 -8.18 -11.04
N THR A 86 -8.99 -7.98 -11.83
CA THR A 86 -8.85 -8.56 -13.17
C THR A 86 -7.55 -9.32 -13.29
N ALA A 87 -7.50 -10.30 -14.20
CA ALA A 87 -6.26 -10.96 -14.55
C ALA A 87 -5.52 -10.12 -15.61
N ALA A 88 -4.21 -10.00 -15.47
CA ALA A 88 -3.37 -9.32 -16.45
C ALA A 88 -2.00 -9.99 -16.56
N ARG A 89 -1.38 -9.90 -17.73
CA ARG A 89 -0.07 -10.47 -18.04
C ARG A 89 1.00 -9.43 -17.87
N MET A 90 2.02 -9.71 -17.04
CA MET A 90 3.17 -8.83 -16.87
C MET A 90 3.94 -8.65 -18.18
N THR A 91 4.24 -7.41 -18.54
CA THR A 91 5.01 -7.09 -19.75
C THR A 91 6.53 -7.07 -19.55
N GLU A 92 6.97 -7.08 -18.30
CA GLU A 92 8.40 -7.06 -17.96
C GLU A 92 8.67 -7.65 -16.58
N ASN A 93 9.94 -8.01 -16.32
CA ASN A 93 10.36 -8.52 -15.03
C ASN A 93 10.44 -7.38 -13.99
N ILE A 94 9.85 -7.59 -12.83
CA ILE A 94 9.92 -6.65 -11.70
C ILE A 94 10.46 -7.38 -10.47
N ALA A 95 11.60 -6.92 -9.96
CA ALA A 95 12.14 -7.43 -8.71
C ALA A 95 11.36 -6.91 -7.50
N SER A 96 11.04 -7.79 -6.57
CA SER A 96 10.49 -7.40 -5.27
C SER A 96 11.61 -7.10 -4.26
N ALA A 97 11.25 -6.46 -3.16
CA ALA A 97 12.19 -6.22 -2.06
C ALA A 97 12.17 -7.44 -1.13
N GLY A 98 13.24 -8.21 -1.09
CA GLY A 98 13.35 -9.40 -0.25
C GLY A 98 12.92 -9.14 1.20
N GLY A 99 12.12 -10.04 1.76
CA GLY A 99 11.55 -9.95 3.11
C GLY A 99 10.46 -8.90 3.27
N LYS A 100 9.91 -8.35 2.17
CA LYS A 100 8.82 -7.35 2.20
C LYS A 100 7.82 -7.63 1.10
N ALA A 101 6.54 -7.50 1.43
CA ALA A 101 5.51 -7.40 0.41
C ALA A 101 5.78 -6.18 -0.47
N THR A 102 5.70 -6.33 -1.80
CA THR A 102 5.97 -5.23 -2.71
C THR A 102 4.69 -4.91 -3.48
N CYS A 103 4.20 -3.68 -3.32
CA CYS A 103 3.07 -3.18 -4.08
C CYS A 103 3.58 -2.56 -5.39
N ILE A 104 3.06 -3.03 -6.50
CA ILE A 104 3.44 -2.65 -7.86
C ILE A 104 2.23 -2.01 -8.52
N LEU A 105 2.39 -0.73 -8.91
CA LEU A 105 1.39 -0.01 -9.69
C LEU A 105 1.44 -0.45 -11.15
N LEU A 106 0.28 -0.61 -11.75
CA LEU A 106 0.14 -1.17 -13.09
C LEU A 106 -0.80 -0.31 -13.95
N GLU A 107 -0.35 0.02 -15.15
CA GLU A 107 -1.17 0.49 -16.27
C GLU A 107 -1.67 -0.74 -17.01
N LEU A 108 -2.95 -0.79 -17.38
CA LEU A 108 -3.54 -1.89 -18.10
C LEU A 108 -3.79 -1.50 -19.55
N ARG A 109 -3.42 -2.38 -20.49
CA ARG A 109 -3.76 -2.26 -21.91
C ARG A 109 -4.44 -3.54 -22.38
N GLU A 110 -5.35 -3.42 -23.32
CA GLU A 110 -5.97 -4.59 -23.94
C GLU A 110 -4.91 -5.42 -24.68
N GLY A 111 -4.77 -6.67 -24.29
CA GLY A 111 -3.90 -7.64 -24.97
C GLY A 111 -4.61 -8.32 -26.13
N GLU A 112 -3.85 -8.89 -27.05
CA GLU A 112 -4.36 -9.50 -28.30
C GLU A 112 -5.27 -10.72 -28.04
N ASP A 113 -5.12 -11.40 -26.90
CA ASP A 113 -5.87 -12.61 -26.53
C ASP A 113 -7.05 -12.34 -25.55
N GLY A 114 -7.38 -11.07 -25.34
CA GLY A 114 -8.45 -10.66 -24.42
C GLY A 114 -8.05 -10.65 -22.95
N ILE A 115 -6.78 -10.92 -22.63
CA ILE A 115 -6.18 -10.71 -21.31
C ILE A 115 -5.46 -9.36 -21.33
N TYR A 116 -5.63 -8.55 -20.28
CA TYR A 116 -4.91 -7.28 -20.20
C TYR A 116 -3.39 -7.50 -20.09
N ASP A 117 -2.63 -6.64 -20.72
CA ASP A 117 -1.21 -6.46 -20.50
C ASP A 117 -1.00 -5.51 -19.32
N ALA A 118 -0.24 -5.96 -18.33
CA ALA A 118 0.08 -5.20 -17.12
C ALA A 118 1.46 -4.56 -17.25
N ILE A 119 1.49 -3.25 -17.45
CA ILE A 119 2.71 -2.47 -17.63
C ILE A 119 3.07 -1.83 -16.29
N PRO A 120 4.22 -2.15 -15.68
CA PRO A 120 4.62 -1.54 -14.43
C PRO A 120 4.82 -0.03 -14.54
N VAL A 121 4.15 0.72 -13.68
CA VAL A 121 4.32 2.16 -13.59
C VAL A 121 5.47 2.46 -12.64
N LEU A 122 6.67 2.56 -13.22
CA LEU A 122 7.88 2.81 -12.44
C LEU A 122 8.00 4.30 -12.10
N GLY A 123 8.39 4.60 -10.86
CA GLY A 123 8.61 5.96 -10.39
C GLY A 123 9.00 6.00 -8.92
N LYS A 124 9.48 7.17 -8.48
CA LYS A 124 9.73 7.40 -7.05
C LYS A 124 8.39 7.57 -6.33
N SER A 125 8.24 6.96 -5.16
CA SER A 125 7.01 7.01 -4.34
C SER A 125 6.57 8.43 -3.91
N GLY A 126 7.42 9.42 -4.09
CA GLY A 126 7.12 10.83 -3.85
C GLY A 126 6.48 11.57 -5.03
N ILE A 127 6.29 10.92 -6.19
CA ILE A 127 5.80 11.59 -7.41
C ILE A 127 4.35 11.18 -7.66
N MET A 128 3.41 12.10 -7.45
CA MET A 128 1.97 11.89 -7.65
C MET A 128 1.60 11.49 -9.07
N THR A 129 2.32 11.99 -10.07
CA THR A 129 2.07 11.66 -11.48
C THR A 129 2.25 10.16 -11.79
N THR A 130 2.96 9.42 -10.94
CA THR A 130 3.03 7.96 -11.04
C THR A 130 1.66 7.32 -10.81
N MET A 131 0.86 7.88 -9.89
CA MET A 131 -0.49 7.37 -9.60
C MET A 131 -1.49 7.63 -10.72
N THR A 132 -1.38 8.77 -11.42
CA THR A 132 -2.34 9.14 -12.46
C THR A 132 -2.25 8.26 -13.73
N ARG A 133 -1.19 7.47 -13.84
CA ARG A 133 -0.99 6.51 -14.93
C ARG A 133 -1.42 5.09 -14.58
N ALA A 134 -1.60 4.80 -13.30
CA ALA A 134 -1.93 3.46 -12.84
C ALA A 134 -3.44 3.24 -12.85
N ASP A 135 -3.89 2.14 -13.44
CA ASP A 135 -5.28 1.68 -13.42
C ASP A 135 -5.56 0.81 -12.19
N GLY A 136 -4.50 0.25 -11.62
CA GLY A 136 -4.60 -0.62 -10.45
C GLY A 136 -3.23 -1.02 -9.91
N TYR A 137 -3.24 -2.00 -9.03
CA TYR A 137 -2.02 -2.52 -8.41
C TYR A 137 -2.09 -4.02 -8.17
N THR A 138 -0.91 -4.62 -8.03
CA THR A 138 -0.74 -5.98 -7.48
C THR A 138 0.24 -5.95 -6.31
N VAL A 139 0.17 -6.96 -5.45
CA VAL A 139 1.05 -7.07 -4.28
C VAL A 139 1.72 -8.44 -4.28
N THR A 140 3.06 -8.46 -4.27
CA THR A 140 3.82 -9.71 -4.13
C THR A 140 3.92 -10.13 -2.66
N GLY A 141 4.05 -11.41 -2.41
CA GLY A 141 4.36 -11.91 -1.06
C GLY A 141 5.76 -11.51 -0.57
N THR A 142 5.99 -11.65 0.73
CA THR A 142 7.29 -11.35 1.36
C THR A 142 8.40 -12.28 0.88
N ASP A 143 8.04 -13.51 0.45
CA ASP A 143 8.97 -14.54 0.01
C ASP A 143 9.19 -14.54 -1.51
N ALA A 144 8.46 -13.67 -2.23
CA ALA A 144 8.58 -13.57 -3.67
C ALA A 144 9.82 -12.75 -4.07
N GLU A 145 10.59 -13.27 -5.02
CA GLU A 145 11.73 -12.55 -5.61
C GLU A 145 11.30 -11.45 -6.59
N GLY A 146 10.05 -11.48 -7.01
CA GLY A 146 9.45 -10.52 -7.93
C GLY A 146 8.34 -11.14 -8.77
N LEU A 147 8.04 -10.48 -9.88
CA LEU A 147 7.14 -10.96 -10.95
C LEU A 147 7.93 -11.09 -12.24
N ARG A 148 7.60 -12.09 -13.03
CA ARG A 148 8.27 -12.36 -14.32
C ARG A 148 7.42 -11.84 -15.48
N GLU A 149 8.09 -11.44 -16.55
CA GLU A 149 7.45 -11.21 -17.84
C GLU A 149 6.63 -12.44 -18.27
N GLY A 150 5.42 -12.23 -18.77
CA GLY A 150 4.48 -13.27 -19.13
C GLY A 150 3.67 -13.88 -17.98
N GLU A 151 4.02 -13.59 -16.72
CA GLU A 151 3.28 -14.07 -15.55
C GLU A 151 1.91 -13.43 -15.47
N ILE A 152 0.87 -14.25 -15.19
CA ILE A 152 -0.49 -13.74 -14.96
C ILE A 152 -0.65 -13.36 -13.50
N VAL A 153 -1.01 -12.11 -13.25
CA VAL A 153 -1.23 -11.55 -11.92
C VAL A 153 -2.67 -11.08 -11.74
N ALA A 154 -3.13 -11.08 -10.50
CA ALA A 154 -4.40 -10.45 -10.13
C ALA A 154 -4.15 -8.95 -9.86
N VAL A 155 -4.78 -8.09 -10.63
CA VAL A 155 -4.70 -6.63 -10.49
C VAL A 155 -5.96 -6.14 -9.80
N THR A 156 -5.79 -5.46 -8.67
CA THR A 156 -6.87 -4.74 -7.98
C THR A 156 -7.01 -3.36 -8.64
N LEU A 157 -8.20 -3.04 -9.15
CA LEU A 157 -8.49 -1.75 -9.78
C LEU A 157 -8.73 -0.66 -8.73
N PHE A 158 -8.36 0.59 -9.07
CA PHE A 158 -8.64 1.78 -8.25
C PHE A 158 -10.09 2.23 -8.33
#